data_b9479e5dd38dbc1ec61efae29b9e1910
#
_entry.id   b9479e5dd38dbc1ec61efae29b9e1910
#
_cell.length_a   1.000
_cell.length_b   1.000
_cell.length_c   1.000
_cell.angle_alpha   90.00
_cell.angle_beta   90.00
_cell.angle_gamma   90.00
#
_symmetry.space_group_name_H-M   'P 1'
#
loop_
_entity.id
_entity.type
_entity.pdbx_description
1 polymer ?
#
loop_
_entity_poly.entity_id
_entity_poly.type
_entity_poly.pdbx_seq_one_letter_code
_entity_poly.pdbx_strand_id
1 'polypeptide(L)'
;MQTKKFGLVGRSLAHSFSAKYLNKRFSELGVNAEYKLYDLPNIERIIDFAFDNNLDGFNVTMPYKQEIMPYLTSITDEALTIGAVNTVKVKDDALIGYNTDCKGFENTFLPLLPNNRVKVLVLGNGGASKAVQYILKKHKIDFTIVSRVPNINTIGYREVTSDVIKKHKVIINTTSLGMYPDSDVYPIIPYHAISSGHILYDLIYNP
;
A
#
# COMPACT_ATOMS: atom_id res chain seq x y z
N MET A 1 4.14 -31.58 -12.06
CA MET A 1 4.65 -30.20 -11.91
C MET A 1 4.69 -29.88 -10.43
N GLN A 2 5.78 -29.27 -9.93
CA GLN A 2 5.88 -28.86 -8.53
C GLN A 2 4.90 -27.73 -8.21
N THR A 3 4.25 -27.78 -7.06
CA THR A 3 3.34 -26.73 -6.60
C THR A 3 4.12 -25.44 -6.33
N LYS A 4 3.74 -24.34 -6.94
CA LYS A 4 4.33 -23.02 -6.68
C LYS A 4 3.89 -22.50 -5.33
N LYS A 5 4.83 -21.86 -4.62
CA LYS A 5 4.61 -21.37 -3.26
C LYS A 5 4.71 -19.86 -3.19
N PHE A 6 3.64 -19.24 -2.74
CA PHE A 6 3.54 -17.80 -2.56
C PHE A 6 3.09 -17.44 -1.14
N GLY A 7 3.18 -16.18 -0.78
CA GLY A 7 2.65 -15.74 0.50
C GLY A 7 2.60 -14.23 0.69
N LEU A 8 2.04 -13.84 1.82
CA LEU A 8 2.06 -12.49 2.34
C LEU A 8 2.98 -12.44 3.56
N VAL A 9 3.98 -11.58 3.50
CA VAL A 9 4.89 -11.28 4.60
C VAL A 9 4.51 -9.94 5.24
N GLY A 10 4.33 -9.93 6.54
CA GLY A 10 3.94 -8.73 7.29
C GLY A 10 3.91 -9.01 8.78
N ARG A 11 3.22 -8.16 9.54
CA ARG A 11 2.98 -8.34 10.97
C ARG A 11 1.47 -8.27 11.25
N SER A 12 0.99 -9.14 12.16
CA SER A 12 -0.44 -9.20 12.55
C SER A 12 -1.38 -9.52 11.38
N LEU A 13 -1.07 -10.59 10.63
CA LEU A 13 -1.75 -10.97 9.38
C LEU A 13 -3.03 -11.79 9.58
N ALA A 14 -3.42 -12.14 10.80
CA ALA A 14 -4.55 -13.04 11.11
C ALA A 14 -5.86 -12.66 10.37
N HIS A 15 -6.05 -11.39 10.08
CA HIS A 15 -7.25 -10.85 9.42
C HIS A 15 -7.08 -10.59 7.92
N SER A 16 -5.94 -11.01 7.33
CA SER A 16 -5.68 -10.78 5.92
C SER A 16 -6.59 -11.65 5.02
N PHE A 17 -7.27 -11.01 4.10
CA PHE A 17 -8.10 -11.66 3.08
C PHE A 17 -7.28 -12.31 1.96
N SER A 18 -6.00 -11.95 1.80
CA SER A 18 -5.18 -12.30 0.64
C SER A 18 -5.07 -13.80 0.40
N ALA A 19 -4.83 -14.60 1.44
CA ALA A 19 -4.66 -16.05 1.30
C ALA A 19 -5.96 -16.73 0.82
N LYS A 20 -7.10 -16.36 1.38
CA LYS A 20 -8.41 -16.89 0.98
C LYS A 20 -8.72 -16.54 -0.49
N TYR A 21 -8.49 -15.29 -0.85
CA TYR A 21 -8.78 -14.79 -2.19
C TYR A 21 -7.87 -15.43 -3.25
N LEU A 22 -6.54 -15.42 -3.03
CA LEU A 22 -5.58 -15.90 -4.02
C LEU A 22 -5.64 -17.42 -4.19
N ASN A 23 -5.80 -18.20 -3.12
CA ASN A 23 -5.98 -19.65 -3.25
C ASN A 23 -7.25 -19.99 -4.02
N LYS A 24 -8.37 -19.27 -3.80
CA LYS A 24 -9.58 -19.42 -4.60
C LYS A 24 -9.30 -19.13 -6.08
N ARG A 25 -8.59 -18.02 -6.38
CA ARG A 25 -8.25 -17.66 -7.77
C ARG A 25 -7.33 -18.69 -8.42
N PHE A 26 -6.34 -19.26 -7.71
CA PHE A 26 -5.49 -20.32 -8.22
C PHE A 26 -6.33 -21.56 -8.61
N SER A 27 -7.27 -21.96 -7.75
CA SER A 27 -8.17 -23.06 -8.04
C SER A 27 -9.06 -22.80 -9.27
N GLU A 28 -9.68 -21.62 -9.36
CA GLU A 28 -10.53 -21.23 -10.49
C GLU A 28 -9.78 -21.21 -11.83
N LEU A 29 -8.49 -20.85 -11.79
CA LEU A 29 -7.64 -20.76 -12.98
C LEU A 29 -6.88 -22.06 -13.29
N GLY A 30 -7.04 -23.11 -12.48
CA GLY A 30 -6.31 -24.37 -12.63
C GLY A 30 -4.80 -24.22 -12.41
N VAL A 31 -4.37 -23.20 -11.66
CA VAL A 31 -2.95 -22.97 -11.35
C VAL A 31 -2.56 -23.80 -10.14
N ASN A 32 -1.55 -24.69 -10.30
CA ASN A 32 -0.99 -25.47 -9.20
C ASN A 32 -0.09 -24.59 -8.31
N ALA A 33 -0.71 -23.87 -7.38
CA ALA A 33 -0.03 -22.97 -6.47
C ALA A 33 -0.73 -22.87 -5.11
N GLU A 34 0.02 -22.54 -4.06
CA GLU A 34 -0.49 -22.22 -2.73
C GLU A 34 -0.07 -20.82 -2.30
N TYR A 35 -0.90 -20.18 -1.49
CA TYR A 35 -0.62 -18.85 -0.91
C TYR A 35 -0.85 -18.90 0.61
N LYS A 36 0.18 -18.55 1.40
CA LYS A 36 0.15 -18.57 2.86
C LYS A 36 0.38 -17.18 3.45
N LEU A 37 -0.01 -17.02 4.72
CA LEU A 37 0.30 -15.84 5.52
C LEU A 37 1.53 -16.14 6.38
N TYR A 38 2.51 -15.24 6.34
CA TYR A 38 3.77 -15.35 7.07
C TYR A 38 3.92 -14.13 7.99
N ASP A 39 3.47 -14.30 9.22
CA ASP A 39 3.58 -13.28 10.26
C ASP A 39 5.00 -13.30 10.85
N LEU A 40 5.81 -12.30 10.51
CA LEU A 40 7.21 -12.23 10.93
C LEU A 40 7.38 -11.12 11.99
N PRO A 41 8.14 -11.39 13.08
CA PRO A 41 8.44 -10.39 14.10
C PRO A 41 9.36 -9.27 13.59
N ASN A 42 10.25 -9.58 12.63
CA ASN A 42 11.14 -8.65 11.93
C ASN A 42 11.43 -9.16 10.51
N ILE A 43 12.06 -8.34 9.69
CA ILE A 43 12.34 -8.62 8.27
C ILE A 43 13.79 -9.08 8.02
N GLU A 44 14.65 -9.05 9.02
CA GLU A 44 16.10 -9.21 8.88
C GLU A 44 16.50 -10.57 8.25
N ARG A 45 15.74 -11.62 8.52
CA ARG A 45 15.98 -12.96 7.98
C ARG A 45 15.12 -13.30 6.78
N ILE A 46 14.64 -12.32 6.04
CA ILE A 46 13.70 -12.55 4.91
C ILE A 46 14.35 -13.36 3.79
N ILE A 47 15.65 -13.24 3.59
CA ILE A 47 16.40 -13.97 2.56
C ILE A 47 16.38 -15.46 2.90
N ASP A 48 16.92 -15.86 4.08
CA ASP A 48 16.90 -17.24 4.55
C ASP A 48 15.48 -17.80 4.55
N PHE A 49 14.53 -17.01 5.11
CA PHE A 49 13.14 -17.40 5.19
C PHE A 49 12.53 -17.74 3.83
N ALA A 50 12.80 -16.94 2.79
CA ALA A 50 12.26 -17.15 1.46
C ALA A 50 12.80 -18.47 0.84
N PHE A 51 14.10 -18.74 1.02
CA PHE A 51 14.72 -19.96 0.50
C PHE A 51 14.37 -21.20 1.30
N ASP A 52 14.39 -21.16 2.63
CA ASP A 52 14.02 -22.27 3.51
C ASP A 52 12.59 -22.76 3.27
N ASN A 53 11.66 -21.84 2.93
CA ASN A 53 10.29 -22.15 2.60
C ASN A 53 10.08 -22.47 1.10
N ASN A 54 11.11 -22.39 0.27
CA ASN A 54 11.07 -22.59 -1.18
C ASN A 54 9.99 -21.72 -1.84
N LEU A 55 9.97 -20.42 -1.52
CA LEU A 55 9.00 -19.48 -2.10
C LEU A 55 9.38 -19.13 -3.53
N ASP A 56 8.40 -19.14 -4.45
CA ASP A 56 8.54 -18.59 -5.81
C ASP A 56 8.36 -17.05 -5.83
N GLY A 57 7.74 -16.51 -4.79
CA GLY A 57 7.55 -15.09 -4.59
C GLY A 57 6.63 -14.79 -3.42
N PHE A 58 6.57 -13.53 -3.01
CA PHE A 58 5.69 -13.12 -1.91
C PHE A 58 5.31 -11.65 -2.01
N ASN A 59 4.15 -11.33 -1.44
CA ASN A 59 3.78 -9.95 -1.20
C ASN A 59 4.33 -9.48 0.15
N VAL A 60 4.55 -8.19 0.26
CA VAL A 60 5.01 -7.52 1.48
C VAL A 60 3.98 -6.48 1.89
N THR A 61 3.57 -6.53 3.15
CA THR A 61 2.67 -5.56 3.74
C THR A 61 3.27 -4.87 4.95
N MET A 62 2.49 -4.13 5.66
CA MET A 62 2.87 -3.38 6.85
C MET A 62 3.54 -4.29 7.93
N PRO A 63 4.62 -3.84 8.58
CA PRO A 63 5.30 -2.56 8.39
C PRO A 63 6.40 -2.56 7.30
N TYR A 64 6.67 -3.69 6.65
CA TYR A 64 7.92 -4.06 5.99
C TYR A 64 8.12 -3.53 4.56
N LYS A 65 7.16 -2.83 3.94
CA LYS A 65 7.27 -2.37 2.55
C LYS A 65 8.49 -1.49 2.24
N GLN A 66 8.98 -0.74 3.23
CA GLN A 66 10.19 0.07 3.11
C GLN A 66 11.41 -0.67 3.70
N GLU A 67 11.21 -1.35 4.83
CA GLU A 67 12.28 -2.04 5.56
C GLU A 67 12.90 -3.19 4.77
N ILE A 68 12.14 -3.83 3.86
CA ILE A 68 12.64 -4.96 3.07
C ILE A 68 13.68 -4.56 2.01
N MET A 69 13.67 -3.31 1.56
CA MET A 69 14.46 -2.88 0.41
C MET A 69 15.96 -3.17 0.51
N PRO A 70 16.64 -3.01 1.65
CA PRO A 70 18.05 -3.33 1.80
C PRO A 70 18.39 -4.83 1.66
N TYR A 71 17.40 -5.71 1.79
CA TYR A 71 17.59 -7.18 1.74
C TYR A 71 17.33 -7.76 0.35
N LEU A 72 16.94 -6.95 -0.63
CA LEU A 72 16.63 -7.41 -1.98
C LEU A 72 17.88 -7.37 -2.86
N THR A 73 18.00 -8.38 -3.72
CA THR A 73 19.11 -8.47 -4.69
C THR A 73 19.01 -7.36 -5.75
N SER A 74 17.79 -7.03 -6.15
CA SER A 74 17.51 -5.91 -7.06
C SER A 74 16.10 -5.38 -6.84
N ILE A 75 15.88 -4.13 -7.23
CA ILE A 75 14.59 -3.44 -7.13
C ILE A 75 14.34 -2.76 -8.47
N THR A 76 13.13 -2.86 -9.00
CA THR A 76 12.78 -2.14 -10.24
C THR A 76 12.88 -0.62 -10.04
N ASP A 77 13.22 0.12 -11.10
CA ASP A 77 13.36 1.59 -11.07
C ASP A 77 12.08 2.26 -10.53
N GLU A 78 10.92 1.73 -10.90
CA GLU A 78 9.63 2.20 -10.39
C GLU A 78 9.52 2.03 -8.87
N ALA A 79 9.79 0.84 -8.34
CA ALA A 79 9.71 0.57 -6.89
C ALA A 79 10.80 1.32 -6.11
N LEU A 80 11.98 1.52 -6.70
CA LEU A 80 13.05 2.33 -6.14
C LEU A 80 12.62 3.81 -6.05
N THR A 81 12.03 4.36 -7.11
CA THR A 81 11.50 5.73 -7.13
C THR A 81 10.36 5.93 -6.12
N ILE A 82 9.51 4.92 -5.97
CA ILE A 82 8.43 4.92 -4.96
C ILE A 82 9.02 4.88 -3.54
N GLY A 83 10.14 4.18 -3.35
CA GLY A 83 10.74 3.95 -2.03
C GLY A 83 9.95 2.96 -1.17
N ALA A 84 9.27 1.99 -1.82
CA ALA A 84 8.55 0.91 -1.15
C ALA A 84 8.37 -0.30 -2.09
N VAL A 85 8.49 -1.50 -1.56
CA VAL A 85 8.25 -2.78 -2.24
C VAL A 85 7.06 -3.48 -1.61
N ASN A 86 6.11 -3.93 -2.40
CA ASN A 86 4.97 -4.74 -1.95
C ASN A 86 4.91 -6.13 -2.57
N THR A 87 5.81 -6.43 -3.52
CA THR A 87 5.86 -7.72 -4.21
C THR A 87 7.30 -8.10 -4.47
N VAL A 88 7.68 -9.31 -4.13
CA VAL A 88 9.00 -9.87 -4.36
C VAL A 88 8.88 -11.14 -5.20
N LYS A 89 9.63 -11.21 -6.27
CA LYS A 89 9.83 -12.43 -7.05
C LYS A 89 11.12 -13.10 -6.61
N VAL A 90 11.05 -14.38 -6.33
CA VAL A 90 12.24 -15.22 -6.07
C VAL A 90 12.59 -15.94 -7.35
N LYS A 91 13.82 -15.79 -7.82
CA LYS A 91 14.30 -16.42 -9.06
C LYS A 91 15.83 -16.57 -9.02
N ASP A 92 16.34 -17.75 -9.31
CA ASP A 92 17.79 -18.02 -9.44
C ASP A 92 18.61 -17.46 -8.25
N ASP A 93 18.18 -17.77 -7.02
CA ASP A 93 18.74 -17.29 -5.75
C ASP A 93 18.70 -15.76 -5.57
N ALA A 94 17.89 -15.04 -6.36
CA ALA A 94 17.71 -13.61 -6.28
C ALA A 94 16.31 -13.23 -5.79
N LEU A 95 16.23 -12.18 -4.97
CA LEU A 95 15.00 -11.53 -4.57
C LEU A 95 14.83 -10.21 -5.33
N ILE A 96 13.84 -10.15 -6.21
CA ILE A 96 13.59 -8.99 -7.07
C ILE A 96 12.36 -8.25 -6.59
N GLY A 97 12.51 -6.98 -6.20
CA GLY A 97 11.44 -6.15 -5.63
C GLY A 97 10.68 -5.33 -6.67
N TYR A 98 9.35 -5.31 -6.50
CA TYR A 98 8.39 -4.58 -7.32
C TYR A 98 7.42 -3.79 -6.44
N ASN A 99 6.76 -2.79 -7.04
CA ASN A 99 5.60 -2.15 -6.42
C ASN A 99 4.40 -2.25 -7.37
N THR A 100 3.40 -3.05 -6.99
CA THR A 100 2.16 -3.22 -7.75
C THR A 100 1.02 -2.36 -7.22
N ASP A 101 1.17 -1.76 -6.02
CA ASP A 101 0.16 -0.87 -5.43
C ASP A 101 -0.06 0.36 -6.31
N CYS A 102 1.03 0.92 -6.87
CA CYS A 102 0.94 2.10 -7.73
C CYS A 102 0.05 1.85 -8.95
N LYS A 103 0.17 0.69 -9.60
CA LYS A 103 -0.65 0.34 -10.77
C LYS A 103 -2.11 0.10 -10.40
N GLY A 104 -2.36 -0.58 -9.27
CA GLY A 104 -3.71 -0.76 -8.74
C GLY A 104 -4.37 0.58 -8.45
N PHE A 105 -3.67 1.47 -7.75
CA PHE A 105 -4.16 2.80 -7.45
C PHE A 105 -4.39 3.64 -8.73
N GLU A 106 -3.43 3.66 -9.66
CA GLU A 106 -3.56 4.39 -10.93
C GLU A 106 -4.84 4.01 -11.68
N ASN A 107 -5.08 2.70 -11.84
CA ASN A 107 -6.20 2.18 -12.62
C ASN A 107 -7.58 2.45 -11.96
N THR A 108 -7.66 2.52 -10.64
CA THR A 108 -8.92 2.69 -9.92
C THR A 108 -9.21 4.15 -9.56
N PHE A 109 -8.18 4.94 -9.33
CA PHE A 109 -8.30 6.31 -8.87
C PHE A 109 -8.47 7.32 -10.01
N LEU A 110 -7.64 7.25 -11.07
CA LEU A 110 -7.67 8.25 -12.13
C LEU A 110 -9.02 8.37 -12.85
N PRO A 111 -9.77 7.28 -13.11
CA PRO A 111 -11.10 7.38 -13.71
C PRO A 111 -12.13 8.14 -12.87
N LEU A 112 -11.89 8.31 -11.57
CA LEU A 112 -12.79 9.06 -10.67
C LEU A 112 -12.57 10.58 -10.77
N LEU A 113 -11.43 11.01 -11.30
CA LEU A 113 -11.10 12.43 -11.34
C LEU A 113 -11.81 13.13 -12.51
N PRO A 114 -12.46 14.28 -12.28
CA PRO A 114 -13.03 15.08 -13.37
C PRO A 114 -11.95 15.68 -14.28
N ASN A 115 -10.76 15.94 -13.73
CA ASN A 115 -9.57 16.44 -14.41
C ASN A 115 -8.36 16.40 -13.46
N ASN A 116 -7.16 16.70 -13.95
CA ASN A 116 -5.93 16.72 -13.15
C ASN A 116 -5.65 18.03 -12.38
N ARG A 117 -6.56 19.01 -12.43
CA ARG A 117 -6.42 20.29 -11.71
C ARG A 117 -6.96 20.25 -10.28
N VAL A 118 -7.42 19.09 -9.81
CA VAL A 118 -7.84 18.89 -8.43
C VAL A 118 -6.64 18.93 -7.49
N LYS A 119 -6.87 19.38 -6.24
CA LYS A 119 -5.89 19.23 -5.16
C LYS A 119 -6.27 18.05 -4.29
N VAL A 120 -5.28 17.24 -3.97
CA VAL A 120 -5.44 15.99 -3.22
C VAL A 120 -4.85 16.12 -1.82
N LEU A 121 -5.60 15.74 -0.79
CA LEU A 121 -5.11 15.58 0.57
C LEU A 121 -4.84 14.10 0.82
N VAL A 122 -3.59 13.73 1.05
CA VAL A 122 -3.18 12.35 1.32
C VAL A 122 -2.98 12.19 2.83
N LEU A 123 -3.82 11.40 3.47
CA LEU A 123 -3.72 11.11 4.90
C LEU A 123 -2.80 9.91 5.13
N GLY A 124 -1.66 10.14 5.79
CA GLY A 124 -0.63 9.15 6.04
C GLY A 124 0.62 9.33 5.15
N ASN A 125 1.77 8.81 5.64
CA ASN A 125 3.07 8.88 4.94
C ASN A 125 3.83 7.54 5.01
N GLY A 126 3.11 6.41 5.05
CA GLY A 126 3.66 5.05 5.02
C GLY A 126 3.89 4.50 3.61
N GLY A 127 4.18 3.19 3.52
CA GLY A 127 4.47 2.53 2.23
C GLY A 127 3.33 2.63 1.19
N ALA A 128 2.07 2.54 1.60
CA ALA A 128 0.93 2.73 0.69
C ALA A 128 0.85 4.18 0.18
N SER A 129 1.08 5.16 1.06
CA SER A 129 1.14 6.58 0.69
C SER A 129 2.23 6.87 -0.36
N LYS A 130 3.37 6.18 -0.31
CA LYS A 130 4.44 6.36 -1.29
C LYS A 130 4.01 6.00 -2.71
N ALA A 131 3.27 4.90 -2.88
CA ALA A 131 2.71 4.51 -4.18
C ALA A 131 1.69 5.55 -4.70
N VAL A 132 0.82 6.05 -3.81
CA VAL A 132 -0.13 7.13 -4.13
C VAL A 132 0.61 8.40 -4.57
N GLN A 133 1.59 8.86 -3.79
CA GLN A 133 2.40 10.04 -4.10
C GLN A 133 3.12 9.93 -5.46
N TYR A 134 3.64 8.73 -5.77
CA TYR A 134 4.28 8.47 -7.05
C TYR A 134 3.31 8.70 -8.22
N ILE A 135 2.11 8.14 -8.16
CA ILE A 135 1.10 8.30 -9.21
C ILE A 135 0.62 9.76 -9.31
N LEU A 136 0.38 10.44 -8.19
CA LEU A 136 0.00 11.85 -8.21
C LEU A 136 1.08 12.71 -8.88
N LYS A 137 2.36 12.49 -8.56
CA LYS A 137 3.50 13.17 -9.21
C LYS A 137 3.59 12.86 -10.71
N LYS A 138 3.47 11.58 -11.09
CA LYS A 138 3.50 11.10 -12.48
C LYS A 138 2.45 11.82 -13.34
N HIS A 139 1.25 12.04 -12.79
CA HIS A 139 0.13 12.71 -13.46
C HIS A 139 0.06 14.22 -13.19
N LYS A 140 1.08 14.80 -12.55
CA LYS A 140 1.16 16.25 -12.25
C LYS A 140 -0.06 16.76 -11.48
N ILE A 141 -0.56 15.96 -10.54
CA ILE A 141 -1.68 16.30 -9.67
C ILE A 141 -1.11 16.89 -8.37
N ASP A 142 -1.56 18.09 -8.00
CA ASP A 142 -1.15 18.75 -6.76
C ASP A 142 -1.65 17.99 -5.54
N PHE A 143 -0.79 17.78 -4.55
CA PHE A 143 -1.20 17.12 -3.31
C PHE A 143 -0.47 17.66 -2.08
N THR A 144 -1.11 17.48 -0.93
CA THR A 144 -0.57 17.75 0.41
C THR A 144 -0.61 16.46 1.21
N ILE A 145 0.49 16.15 1.91
CA ILE A 145 0.58 14.95 2.75
C ILE A 145 0.34 15.34 4.20
N VAL A 146 -0.53 14.58 4.89
CA VAL A 146 -0.77 14.71 6.32
C VAL A 146 -0.08 13.58 7.07
N SER A 147 0.77 13.93 8.05
CA SER A 147 1.53 12.95 8.85
C SER A 147 1.32 13.15 10.34
N ARG A 148 1.41 12.07 11.12
CA ARG A 148 1.44 12.13 12.59
C ARG A 148 2.73 12.82 13.11
N VAL A 149 3.81 12.62 12.37
CA VAL A 149 5.09 13.30 12.62
C VAL A 149 5.37 14.14 11.38
N PRO A 150 4.98 15.43 11.39
CA PRO A 150 5.17 16.32 10.24
C PRO A 150 6.65 16.65 10.03
N ASN A 151 6.97 17.00 8.79
CA ASN A 151 8.30 17.47 8.37
C ASN A 151 8.15 18.55 7.30
N ILE A 152 9.26 18.99 6.69
CA ILE A 152 9.25 20.07 5.68
C ILE A 152 8.34 19.81 4.47
N ASN A 153 8.03 18.54 4.18
CA ASN A 153 7.21 18.12 3.03
C ASN A 153 5.80 17.65 3.44
N THR A 154 5.45 17.73 4.72
CA THR A 154 4.17 17.21 5.24
C THR A 154 3.61 18.14 6.30
N ILE A 155 2.30 18.21 6.42
CA ILE A 155 1.60 18.92 7.49
C ILE A 155 1.12 17.94 8.57
N GLY A 156 0.92 18.44 9.77
CA GLY A 156 0.33 17.70 10.87
C GLY A 156 -1.21 17.68 10.81
N TYR A 157 -1.85 16.73 11.49
CA TYR A 157 -3.32 16.66 11.58
C TYR A 157 -3.93 17.92 12.20
N ARG A 158 -3.22 18.62 13.11
CA ARG A 158 -3.69 19.88 13.70
C ARG A 158 -3.74 21.04 12.70
N GLU A 159 -3.01 20.93 11.60
CA GLU A 159 -2.97 21.93 10.53
C GLU A 159 -4.05 21.69 9.48
N VAL A 160 -4.75 20.53 9.53
CA VAL A 160 -5.86 20.22 8.64
C VAL A 160 -7.09 20.97 9.11
N THR A 161 -7.22 22.22 8.71
CA THR A 161 -8.39 23.09 9.00
C THR A 161 -9.52 22.87 7.99
N SER A 162 -10.69 23.46 8.28
CA SER A 162 -11.82 23.48 7.32
C SER A 162 -11.44 24.09 5.97
N ASP A 163 -10.53 25.08 5.96
CA ASP A 163 -10.09 25.71 4.71
C ASP A 163 -9.14 24.80 3.92
N VAL A 164 -8.34 23.97 4.60
CA VAL A 164 -7.56 22.92 3.96
C VAL A 164 -8.49 21.92 3.28
N ILE A 165 -9.52 21.43 3.98
CA ILE A 165 -10.52 20.53 3.40
C ILE A 165 -11.21 21.15 2.17
N LYS A 166 -11.70 22.38 2.28
CA LYS A 166 -12.37 23.07 1.17
C LYS A 166 -11.50 23.21 -0.08
N LYS A 167 -10.19 23.39 0.10
CA LYS A 167 -9.20 23.52 -0.99
C LYS A 167 -8.83 22.18 -1.64
N HIS A 168 -8.92 21.07 -0.91
CA HIS A 168 -8.55 19.73 -1.38
C HIS A 168 -9.81 18.91 -1.69
N LYS A 169 -10.25 18.95 -2.93
CA LYS A 169 -11.50 18.28 -3.36
C LYS A 169 -11.42 16.76 -3.36
N VAL A 170 -10.23 16.21 -3.20
CA VAL A 170 -9.99 14.78 -3.11
C VAL A 170 -9.25 14.49 -1.80
N ILE A 171 -9.75 13.54 -1.02
CA ILE A 171 -9.12 13.11 0.25
C ILE A 171 -8.86 11.61 0.13
N ILE A 172 -7.61 11.21 0.30
CA ILE A 172 -7.19 9.80 0.19
C ILE A 172 -6.73 9.32 1.56
N ASN A 173 -7.39 8.32 2.12
CA ASN A 173 -6.93 7.64 3.32
C ASN A 173 -5.90 6.56 2.93
N THR A 174 -4.66 6.74 3.33
CA THR A 174 -3.56 5.77 3.19
C THR A 174 -3.08 5.24 4.54
N THR A 175 -3.82 5.57 5.63
CA THR A 175 -3.54 5.08 6.97
C THR A 175 -4.18 3.72 7.20
N SER A 176 -3.89 3.09 8.33
CA SER A 176 -4.57 1.88 8.80
C SER A 176 -5.81 2.17 9.65
N LEU A 177 -6.17 3.45 9.84
CA LEU A 177 -7.34 3.84 10.65
C LEU A 177 -8.63 3.49 9.91
N GLY A 178 -9.45 2.65 10.51
CA GLY A 178 -10.66 2.06 9.91
C GLY A 178 -10.47 0.62 9.42
N MET A 179 -9.26 0.05 9.58
CA MET A 179 -9.00 -1.35 9.26
C MET A 179 -9.44 -2.26 10.42
N TYR A 180 -10.06 -3.39 10.08
CA TYR A 180 -10.39 -4.42 11.07
C TYR A 180 -9.14 -4.81 11.91
N PRO A 181 -9.26 -5.02 13.24
CA PRO A 181 -10.49 -5.02 14.03
C PRO A 181 -11.00 -3.63 14.46
N ASP A 182 -10.23 -2.58 14.31
CA ASP A 182 -10.54 -1.23 14.77
C ASP A 182 -11.29 -0.39 13.71
N SER A 183 -12.37 -0.94 13.16
CA SER A 183 -13.13 -0.34 12.04
C SER A 183 -13.79 0.99 12.38
N ASP A 184 -14.03 1.27 13.66
CA ASP A 184 -14.67 2.51 14.12
C ASP A 184 -13.68 3.68 14.27
N VAL A 185 -12.37 3.43 14.10
CA VAL A 185 -11.33 4.46 14.16
C VAL A 185 -11.10 5.08 12.80
N TYR A 186 -11.02 6.39 12.73
CA TYR A 186 -10.85 7.13 11.48
C TYR A 186 -9.88 8.30 11.65
N PRO A 187 -9.29 8.83 10.57
CA PRO A 187 -8.44 10.01 10.62
C PRO A 187 -9.19 11.23 11.17
N ILE A 188 -8.63 11.93 12.15
CA ILE A 188 -9.26 13.09 12.78
C ILE A 188 -9.05 14.32 11.89
N ILE A 189 -10.05 14.63 11.05
CA ILE A 189 -10.09 15.79 10.17
C ILE A 189 -11.44 16.52 10.31
N PRO A 190 -11.58 17.77 9.84
CA PRO A 190 -12.85 18.51 9.89
C PRO A 190 -13.91 17.98 8.91
N TYR A 191 -14.53 16.83 9.21
CA TYR A 191 -15.54 16.19 8.33
C TYR A 191 -16.72 17.09 7.98
N HIS A 192 -17.10 18.01 8.86
CA HIS A 192 -18.16 18.99 8.61
C HIS A 192 -17.87 19.94 7.43
N ALA A 193 -16.61 20.05 7.02
CA ALA A 193 -16.20 20.87 5.87
C ALA A 193 -16.26 20.11 4.53
N ILE A 194 -16.53 18.81 4.56
CA ILE A 194 -16.72 17.98 3.37
C ILE A 194 -18.11 18.24 2.78
N SER A 195 -18.19 18.31 1.47
CA SER A 195 -19.44 18.54 0.70
C SER A 195 -19.59 17.50 -0.41
N SER A 196 -20.71 17.47 -1.09
CA SER A 196 -20.99 16.60 -2.24
C SER A 196 -20.01 16.76 -3.41
N GLY A 197 -19.24 17.85 -3.43
CA GLY A 197 -18.17 18.07 -4.44
C GLY A 197 -16.82 17.47 -4.08
N HIS A 198 -16.71 16.71 -2.97
CA HIS A 198 -15.49 16.01 -2.59
C HIS A 198 -15.53 14.55 -3.04
N ILE A 199 -14.34 14.01 -3.35
CA ILE A 199 -14.11 12.59 -3.57
C ILE A 199 -13.33 12.08 -2.35
N LEU A 200 -13.89 11.08 -1.68
CA LEU A 200 -13.21 10.36 -0.60
C LEU A 200 -12.78 9.00 -1.15
N TYR A 201 -11.48 8.73 -1.09
CA TYR A 201 -10.90 7.48 -1.56
C TYR A 201 -10.18 6.78 -0.40
N ASP A 202 -10.59 5.57 -0.08
CA ASP A 202 -9.98 4.79 0.99
C ASP A 202 -9.19 3.61 0.41
N LEU A 203 -7.97 3.39 0.91
CA LEU A 203 -7.18 2.22 0.56
C LEU A 203 -7.53 1.00 1.42
N ILE A 204 -8.34 1.17 2.45
CA ILE A 204 -8.82 0.06 3.28
C ILE A 204 -9.92 -0.68 2.52
N TYR A 205 -9.77 -1.99 2.40
CA TYR A 205 -10.70 -2.88 1.72
C TYR A 205 -11.23 -4.01 2.61
N ASN A 206 -10.84 -3.99 3.88
CA ASN A 206 -11.21 -5.00 4.88
C ASN A 206 -11.66 -4.32 6.17
N PRO A 207 -12.89 -3.81 6.22
CA PRO A 207 -13.50 -3.34 7.44
C PRO A 207 -14.03 -4.50 8.29
#